data_f3624968d942a597ce4fba56da0921ac
#
_entry.id   f3624968d942a597ce4fba56da0921ac
#
_cell.length_a   1.000
_cell.length_b   1.000
_cell.length_c   1.000
_cell.angle_alpha   90.00
_cell.angle_beta   90.00
_cell.angle_gamma   90.00
#
_symmetry.space_group_name_H-M   'P 1'
#
loop_
_entity.id
_entity.type
_entity.pdbx_description
1 polymer ?
#
loop_
_entity_poly.entity_id
_entity_poly.type
_entity_poly.pdbx_seq_one_letter_code
_entity_poly.pdbx_strand_id
1 'polypeptide(L)'
;MRRGIDYIGVGVGALIVNERGELFLARRGPAAKNERGLWEFPGGGVEFGETLRETLRREIMEEYGVEIEVGDLLDVDDHILPDEHQHWVSPTFICRIVSGDPVIREPGKCTEIGWFTVDQVPDDLTVITRRNLANYRERINKSVTGSSN
;
A
#
# COMPACT_ATOMS: atom_id res chain seq x y z
N MET A 1 -0.28 -9.94 23.10
CA MET A 1 -0.78 -8.59 22.69
C MET A 1 -0.82 -8.47 21.18
N ARG A 2 -1.84 -7.79 20.66
CA ARG A 2 -2.12 -7.71 19.21
C ARG A 2 -1.75 -6.33 18.67
N ARG A 3 -0.89 -6.31 17.65
CA ARG A 3 -0.48 -5.06 16.97
C ARG A 3 -1.69 -4.32 16.43
N GLY A 4 -1.70 -3.00 16.64
CA GLY A 4 -2.77 -2.13 16.15
C GLY A 4 -4.04 -2.19 16.96
N ILE A 5 -4.17 -3.11 17.91
CA ILE A 5 -5.35 -3.30 18.75
C ILE A 5 -5.01 -3.04 20.21
N ASP A 6 -4.05 -3.77 20.76
CA ASP A 6 -3.63 -3.64 22.16
C ASP A 6 -2.52 -2.58 22.32
N TYR A 7 -1.83 -2.27 21.23
CA TYR A 7 -0.83 -1.21 21.15
C TYR A 7 -0.76 -0.71 19.71
N ILE A 8 -0.16 0.46 19.51
CA ILE A 8 -0.03 1.07 18.19
C ILE A 8 0.88 0.21 17.31
N GLY A 9 0.37 -0.22 16.16
CA GLY A 9 1.14 -0.98 15.20
C GLY A 9 1.73 -0.10 14.11
N VAL A 10 2.73 -0.62 13.41
CA VAL A 10 3.28 0.04 12.21
C VAL A 10 2.95 -0.83 11.01
N GLY A 11 2.23 -0.27 10.04
CA GLY A 11 1.87 -0.96 8.80
C GLY A 11 2.40 -0.18 7.61
N VAL A 12 3.31 -0.78 6.85
CA VAL A 12 3.92 -0.13 5.68
C VAL A 12 3.14 -0.42 4.42
N GLY A 13 3.09 0.56 3.51
CA GLY A 13 2.40 0.43 2.24
C GLY A 13 3.32 0.64 1.05
N ALA A 14 3.01 -0.02 -0.06
CA ALA A 14 3.74 0.08 -1.31
C ALA A 14 2.85 0.64 -2.41
N LEU A 15 3.11 1.87 -2.83
CA LEU A 15 2.52 2.43 -4.04
C LEU A 15 3.41 2.00 -5.20
N ILE A 16 3.01 0.92 -5.88
CA ILE A 16 3.81 0.32 -6.95
C ILE A 16 3.38 0.92 -8.29
N VAL A 17 4.33 1.52 -9.00
CA VAL A 17 4.10 2.16 -10.30
C VAL A 17 4.86 1.38 -11.36
N ASN A 18 4.21 1.10 -12.51
CA ASN A 18 4.86 0.47 -13.65
C ASN A 18 5.35 1.53 -14.65
N GLU A 19 5.97 1.07 -15.74
CA GLU A 19 6.54 1.94 -16.78
C GLU A 19 5.49 2.80 -17.51
N ARG A 20 4.24 2.37 -17.48
CA ARG A 20 3.11 3.10 -18.09
C ARG A 20 2.50 4.13 -17.14
N GLY A 21 3.03 4.25 -15.92
CA GLY A 21 2.46 5.12 -14.91
C GLY A 21 1.22 4.56 -14.22
N GLU A 22 0.93 3.28 -14.42
CA GLU A 22 -0.21 2.63 -13.77
C GLU A 22 0.15 2.18 -12.36
N LEU A 23 -0.84 2.21 -11.49
CA LEU A 23 -0.71 1.86 -10.07
C LEU A 23 -1.27 0.47 -9.81
N PHE A 24 -0.53 -0.31 -9.01
CA PHE A 24 -0.97 -1.64 -8.60
C PHE A 24 -1.85 -1.55 -7.37
N LEU A 25 -3.08 -2.06 -7.45
CA LEU A 25 -3.98 -2.15 -6.32
C LEU A 25 -4.46 -3.58 -6.10
N ALA A 26 -4.78 -3.87 -4.84
CA ALA A 26 -5.27 -5.17 -4.41
C ALA A 26 -6.55 -4.98 -3.61
N ARG A 27 -7.54 -5.85 -3.82
CA ARG A 27 -8.80 -5.81 -3.09
C ARG A 27 -8.71 -6.69 -1.86
N ARG A 28 -8.96 -6.11 -0.70
CA ARG A 28 -8.86 -6.80 0.59
C ARG A 28 -9.92 -7.88 0.71
N GLY A 29 -9.49 -9.06 1.09
CA GLY A 29 -10.34 -10.24 1.19
C GLY A 29 -11.00 -10.42 2.56
N PRO A 30 -11.76 -11.51 2.75
CA PRO A 30 -12.50 -11.75 3.99
C PRO A 30 -11.62 -12.01 5.21
N ALA A 31 -10.36 -12.43 5.02
CA ALA A 31 -9.42 -12.64 6.12
C ALA A 31 -8.66 -11.37 6.53
N ALA A 32 -8.91 -10.22 5.87
CA ALA A 32 -8.27 -8.96 6.24
C ALA A 32 -8.71 -8.50 7.64
N LYS A 33 -7.81 -7.84 8.36
CA LYS A 33 -8.07 -7.39 9.74
C LYS A 33 -9.06 -6.25 9.82
N ASN A 34 -9.19 -5.45 8.75
CA ASN A 34 -10.09 -4.30 8.68
C ASN A 34 -10.41 -3.99 7.22
N GLU A 35 -11.31 -3.06 6.98
CA GLU A 35 -11.66 -2.51 5.66
C GLU A 35 -11.80 -3.58 4.56
N ARG A 36 -12.47 -4.68 4.86
CA ARG A 36 -12.67 -5.81 3.95
C ARG A 36 -13.45 -5.39 2.72
N GLY A 37 -13.05 -5.91 1.55
CA GLY A 37 -13.70 -5.62 0.27
C GLY A 37 -13.28 -4.31 -0.37
N LEU A 38 -12.46 -3.50 0.28
CA LEU A 38 -11.95 -2.24 -0.27
C LEU A 38 -10.61 -2.45 -0.98
N TRP A 39 -10.31 -1.57 -1.91
CA TRP A 39 -9.05 -1.60 -2.65
C TRP A 39 -7.97 -0.82 -1.91
N GLU A 40 -6.73 -1.31 -1.99
CA GLU A 40 -5.61 -0.72 -1.29
C GLU A 40 -4.32 -0.77 -2.10
N PHE A 41 -3.38 0.10 -1.74
CA PHE A 41 -1.98 -0.15 -2.04
C PHE A 41 -1.50 -1.22 -1.06
N PRO A 42 -0.91 -2.32 -1.55
CA PRO A 42 -0.56 -3.45 -0.67
C PRO A 42 0.54 -3.10 0.33
N GLY A 43 0.65 -3.91 1.35
CA GLY A 43 1.67 -3.74 2.38
C GLY A 43 1.51 -4.76 3.50
N GLY A 44 1.99 -4.43 4.67
CA GLY A 44 1.87 -5.33 5.81
C GLY A 44 2.47 -4.76 7.09
N GLY A 45 2.27 -5.48 8.17
CA GLY A 45 2.75 -5.09 9.50
C GLY A 45 4.24 -5.33 9.67
N VAL A 46 4.91 -4.34 10.24
CA VAL A 46 6.34 -4.45 10.56
C VAL A 46 6.51 -5.39 11.74
N GLU A 47 7.42 -6.36 11.60
CA GLU A 47 7.76 -7.27 12.66
C GLU A 47 9.00 -6.78 13.40
N PHE A 48 9.10 -7.16 14.66
CA PHE A 48 10.24 -6.78 15.49
C PHE A 48 11.56 -7.20 14.81
N GLY A 49 12.47 -6.24 14.66
CA GLY A 49 13.76 -6.48 14.02
C GLY A 49 13.83 -6.22 12.52
N GLU A 50 12.68 -5.95 11.89
CA GLU A 50 12.65 -5.60 10.46
C GLU A 50 12.71 -4.08 10.26
N THR A 51 13.41 -3.65 9.20
CA THR A 51 13.27 -2.27 8.73
C THR A 51 11.98 -2.16 7.91
N LEU A 52 11.51 -0.94 7.70
CA LEU A 52 10.32 -0.69 6.88
C LEU A 52 10.48 -1.26 5.46
N ARG A 53 11.65 -1.08 4.88
CA ARG A 53 11.94 -1.56 3.51
C ARG A 53 11.99 -3.09 3.43
N GLU A 54 12.59 -3.74 4.43
CA GLU A 54 12.61 -5.19 4.52
C GLU A 54 11.20 -5.77 4.62
N THR A 55 10.35 -5.14 5.44
CA THR A 55 8.95 -5.55 5.59
C THR A 55 8.23 -5.51 4.24
N LEU A 56 8.36 -4.41 3.49
CA LEU A 56 7.71 -4.29 2.18
C LEU A 56 8.17 -5.36 1.22
N ARG A 57 9.47 -5.59 1.11
CA ARG A 57 10.00 -6.63 0.20
C ARG A 57 9.46 -8.01 0.57
N ARG A 58 9.45 -8.34 1.86
CA ARG A 58 8.94 -9.62 2.35
C ARG A 58 7.45 -9.79 2.09
N GLU A 59 6.64 -8.80 2.49
CA GLU A 59 5.18 -8.86 2.34
C GLU A 59 4.76 -8.96 0.88
N ILE A 60 5.35 -8.16 0.01
CA ILE A 60 5.00 -8.16 -1.41
C ILE A 60 5.41 -9.48 -2.07
N MET A 61 6.55 -10.04 -1.69
CA MET A 61 6.97 -11.36 -2.18
C MET A 61 6.01 -12.45 -1.70
N GLU A 62 5.66 -12.45 -0.42
CA GLU A 62 4.74 -13.44 0.15
C GLU A 62 3.34 -13.39 -0.48
N GLU A 63 2.82 -12.19 -0.68
CA GLU A 63 1.44 -12.01 -1.14
C GLU A 63 1.28 -12.07 -2.66
N TYR A 64 2.27 -11.59 -3.42
CA TYR A 64 2.14 -11.44 -4.87
C TYR A 64 3.26 -12.08 -5.69
N GLY A 65 4.29 -12.59 -5.04
CA GLY A 65 5.36 -13.32 -5.72
C GLY A 65 6.30 -12.47 -6.58
N VAL A 66 6.39 -11.19 -6.31
CA VAL A 66 7.26 -10.28 -7.07
C VAL A 66 8.31 -9.65 -6.17
N GLU A 67 9.46 -9.33 -6.78
CA GLU A 67 10.53 -8.59 -6.15
C GLU A 67 10.36 -7.11 -6.48
N ILE A 68 10.42 -6.25 -5.47
CA ILE A 68 10.28 -4.80 -5.66
C ILE A 68 11.54 -4.05 -5.24
N GLU A 69 11.72 -2.89 -5.85
CA GLU A 69 12.64 -1.86 -5.39
C GLU A 69 11.83 -0.83 -4.63
N VAL A 70 12.21 -0.55 -3.38
CA VAL A 70 11.54 0.43 -2.53
C VAL A 70 12.23 1.78 -2.74
N GLY A 71 11.49 2.73 -3.29
CA GLY A 71 11.97 4.07 -3.58
C GLY A 71 11.70 5.06 -2.45
N ASP A 72 11.27 6.27 -2.83
CA ASP A 72 11.07 7.38 -1.90
C ASP A 72 9.86 7.17 -0.98
N LEU A 73 9.97 7.69 0.23
CA LEU A 73 8.82 7.80 1.13
C LEU A 73 7.82 8.79 0.53
N LEU A 74 6.58 8.36 0.37
CA LEU A 74 5.51 9.23 -0.10
C LEU A 74 4.95 10.06 1.06
N ASP A 75 4.53 9.37 2.11
CA ASP A 75 3.95 10.01 3.30
C ASP A 75 3.95 9.05 4.50
N VAL A 76 3.59 9.59 5.65
CA VAL A 76 3.33 8.82 6.86
C VAL A 76 1.98 9.28 7.39
N ASP A 77 1.04 8.35 7.54
CA ASP A 77 -0.31 8.64 8.01
C ASP A 77 -0.65 7.94 9.32
N ASP A 78 -1.49 8.58 10.09
CA ASP A 78 -2.12 7.97 11.25
C ASP A 78 -3.39 7.25 10.79
N HIS A 79 -3.42 5.94 10.94
CA HIS A 79 -4.57 5.12 10.56
C HIS A 79 -5.32 4.70 11.83
N ILE A 80 -6.30 5.51 12.18
CA ILE A 80 -7.10 5.29 13.40
C ILE A 80 -8.50 4.88 12.99
N LEU A 81 -8.92 3.69 13.44
CA LEU A 81 -10.22 3.11 13.18
C LEU A 81 -10.94 2.92 14.51
N PRO A 82 -11.63 3.97 15.05
CA PRO A 82 -12.22 3.89 16.37
C PRO A 82 -13.27 2.77 16.51
N ASP A 83 -14.10 2.57 15.48
CA ASP A 83 -15.15 1.55 15.47
C ASP A 83 -14.59 0.13 15.49
N GLU A 84 -13.37 -0.06 15.01
CA GLU A 84 -12.69 -1.37 15.02
C GLU A 84 -11.67 -1.47 16.15
N HIS A 85 -11.53 -0.42 16.93
CA HIS A 85 -10.57 -0.32 18.02
C HIS A 85 -9.14 -0.63 17.54
N GLN A 86 -8.74 0.05 16.45
CA GLN A 86 -7.40 -0.12 15.85
C GLN A 86 -6.69 1.22 15.67
N HIS A 87 -5.38 1.18 15.87
CA HIS A 87 -4.50 2.33 15.64
C HIS A 87 -3.18 1.87 15.04
N TRP A 88 -2.92 2.35 13.82
CA TRP A 88 -1.70 2.03 13.07
C TRP A 88 -1.01 3.32 12.63
N VAL A 89 0.32 3.28 12.59
CA VAL A 89 1.13 4.30 11.92
C VAL A 89 1.51 3.71 10.57
N SER A 90 1.22 4.44 9.48
CA SER A 90 1.30 3.90 8.12
C SER A 90 2.23 4.70 7.22
N PRO A 91 3.53 4.36 7.17
CA PRO A 91 4.43 4.89 6.15
C PRO A 91 4.16 4.21 4.80
N THR A 92 4.13 4.99 3.72
CA THR A 92 3.93 4.48 2.36
C THR A 92 5.08 4.92 1.48
N PHE A 93 5.64 3.96 0.72
CA PHE A 93 6.77 4.20 -0.19
C PHE A 93 6.35 4.02 -1.64
N ILE A 94 6.95 4.80 -2.52
CA ILE A 94 6.80 4.62 -3.96
C ILE A 94 7.76 3.52 -4.39
N CYS A 95 7.25 2.49 -5.05
CA CYS A 95 8.00 1.28 -5.40
C CYS A 95 7.82 0.93 -6.87
N ARG A 96 8.67 0.04 -7.36
CA ARG A 96 8.52 -0.57 -8.68
C ARG A 96 8.89 -2.05 -8.63
N ILE A 97 8.31 -2.83 -9.52
CA ILE A 97 8.64 -4.26 -9.64
C ILE A 97 9.92 -4.38 -10.46
N VAL A 98 10.88 -5.15 -9.95
CA VAL A 98 12.12 -5.44 -10.65
C VAL A 98 12.17 -6.86 -11.20
N SER A 99 11.31 -7.76 -10.71
CA SER A 99 11.25 -9.15 -11.16
C SER A 99 9.89 -9.76 -10.88
N GLY A 100 9.33 -10.47 -11.86
CA GLY A 100 8.09 -11.24 -11.75
C GLY A 100 6.84 -10.48 -12.16
N ASP A 101 5.75 -11.23 -12.33
CA ASP A 101 4.42 -10.70 -12.55
C ASP A 101 3.55 -11.00 -11.33
N PRO A 102 2.81 -10.02 -10.79
CA PRO A 102 2.04 -10.24 -9.58
C PRO A 102 0.92 -11.25 -9.78
N VAL A 103 0.77 -12.14 -8.80
CA VAL A 103 -0.32 -13.11 -8.72
C VAL A 103 -0.88 -13.09 -7.30
N ILE A 104 -2.10 -13.55 -7.12
CA ILE A 104 -2.69 -13.70 -5.80
C ILE A 104 -2.18 -14.99 -5.17
N ARG A 105 -1.40 -14.90 -4.10
CA ARG A 105 -0.89 -16.07 -3.37
C ARG A 105 -1.71 -16.38 -2.12
N GLU A 106 -2.39 -15.38 -1.56
CA GLU A 106 -3.18 -15.52 -0.34
C GLU A 106 -4.63 -15.10 -0.59
N PRO A 107 -5.47 -15.98 -1.22
CA PRO A 107 -6.82 -15.60 -1.63
C PRO A 107 -7.76 -15.19 -0.50
N GLY A 108 -7.48 -15.61 0.73
CA GLY A 108 -8.25 -15.16 1.90
C GLY A 108 -8.00 -13.68 2.22
N LYS A 109 -6.82 -13.18 1.94
CA LYS A 109 -6.42 -11.80 2.20
C LYS A 109 -6.66 -10.87 1.01
N CYS A 110 -6.64 -11.41 -0.20
CA CYS A 110 -6.76 -10.63 -1.43
C CYS A 110 -7.61 -11.38 -2.46
N THR A 111 -8.68 -10.75 -2.92
CA THR A 111 -9.61 -11.37 -3.88
C THR A 111 -9.40 -10.92 -5.32
N GLU A 112 -8.84 -9.73 -5.53
CA GLU A 112 -8.59 -9.18 -6.86
C GLU A 112 -7.32 -8.34 -6.85
N ILE A 113 -6.63 -8.29 -7.98
CA ILE A 113 -5.50 -7.38 -8.21
C ILE A 113 -5.65 -6.74 -9.57
N GLY A 114 -5.07 -5.57 -9.75
CA GLY A 114 -5.09 -4.89 -11.05
C GLY A 114 -4.16 -3.69 -11.11
N TRP A 115 -3.95 -3.25 -12.35
CA TRP A 115 -3.20 -2.04 -12.66
C TRP A 115 -4.17 -0.98 -13.14
N PHE A 116 -4.07 0.22 -12.60
CA PHE A 116 -5.00 1.32 -12.88
C PHE A 116 -4.24 2.60 -13.16
N THR A 117 -4.67 3.35 -14.16
CA THR A 117 -4.17 4.71 -14.31
C THR A 117 -4.65 5.54 -13.12
N VAL A 118 -3.97 6.63 -12.83
CA VAL A 118 -4.32 7.51 -11.69
C VAL A 118 -5.79 7.95 -11.74
N ASP A 119 -6.32 8.16 -12.95
CA ASP A 119 -7.70 8.62 -13.15
C ASP A 119 -8.74 7.50 -13.15
N GLN A 120 -8.30 6.24 -13.22
CA GLN A 120 -9.20 5.08 -13.30
C GLN A 120 -9.15 4.18 -12.08
N VAL A 121 -8.56 4.67 -11.00
CA VAL A 121 -8.52 3.95 -9.72
C VAL A 121 -9.94 3.76 -9.19
N PRO A 122 -10.29 2.58 -8.63
CA PRO A 122 -11.61 2.34 -8.06
C PRO A 122 -11.99 3.37 -6.99
N ASP A 123 -13.30 3.61 -6.81
CA ASP A 123 -13.78 4.56 -5.81
C ASP A 123 -13.77 4.00 -4.38
N ASP A 124 -13.91 2.68 -4.25
CA ASP A 124 -14.00 2.00 -2.94
C ASP A 124 -12.61 1.68 -2.40
N LEU A 125 -11.91 2.72 -1.99
CA LEU A 125 -10.54 2.65 -1.46
C LEU A 125 -10.54 2.63 0.07
N THR A 126 -9.52 1.99 0.64
CA THR A 126 -9.24 2.12 2.08
C THR A 126 -8.92 3.58 2.40
N VAL A 127 -9.06 3.97 3.67
CA VAL A 127 -8.80 5.35 4.12
C VAL A 127 -7.38 5.78 3.77
N ILE A 128 -6.40 4.94 4.08
CA ILE A 128 -4.98 5.28 3.83
C ILE A 128 -4.68 5.35 2.34
N THR A 129 -5.20 4.43 1.55
CA THR A 129 -4.99 4.44 0.09
C THR A 129 -5.55 5.70 -0.53
N ARG A 130 -6.71 6.16 -0.07
CA ARG A 130 -7.31 7.41 -0.54
C ARG A 130 -6.40 8.61 -0.27
N ARG A 131 -5.81 8.68 0.93
CA ARG A 131 -4.85 9.73 1.30
C ARG A 131 -3.56 9.63 0.48
N ASN A 132 -3.02 8.42 0.34
CA ASN A 132 -1.82 8.16 -0.46
C ASN A 132 -2.01 8.60 -1.90
N LEU A 133 -3.16 8.27 -2.49
CA LEU A 133 -3.46 8.63 -3.86
C LEU A 133 -3.52 10.15 -4.04
N ALA A 134 -4.16 10.86 -3.12
CA ALA A 134 -4.22 12.32 -3.15
C ALA A 134 -2.82 12.94 -3.07
N ASN A 135 -1.98 12.44 -2.16
CA ASN A 135 -0.60 12.92 -2.00
C ASN A 135 0.26 12.60 -3.22
N TYR A 136 0.05 11.43 -3.83
CA TYR A 136 0.76 11.04 -5.03
C TYR A 136 0.39 11.92 -6.22
N ARG A 137 -0.90 12.21 -6.40
CA ARG A 137 -1.38 13.14 -7.44
C ARG A 137 -0.77 14.53 -7.28
N GLU A 138 -0.71 15.01 -6.06
CA GLU A 138 -0.11 16.32 -5.74
C GLU A 138 1.38 16.31 -6.09
N ARG A 139 2.09 15.24 -5.76
CA ARG A 139 3.53 15.08 -6.08
C ARG A 139 3.77 15.10 -7.59
N ILE A 140 2.98 14.37 -8.37
CA ILE A 140 3.08 14.34 -9.83
C ILE A 140 2.83 15.74 -10.39
N ASN A 141 1.80 16.44 -9.94
CA ASN A 141 1.45 17.77 -10.41
C ASN A 141 2.55 18.79 -10.09
N LYS A 142 3.15 18.73 -8.92
CA LYS A 142 4.28 19.57 -8.53
C LYS A 142 5.50 19.31 -9.41
N SER A 143 5.77 18.04 -9.72
CA SER A 143 6.88 17.66 -10.59
C SER A 143 6.72 18.25 -11.99
N VAL A 144 5.49 18.20 -12.55
CA VAL A 144 5.18 18.76 -13.87
C VAL A 144 5.30 20.28 -13.85
N THR A 145 4.75 20.96 -12.84
CA THR A 145 4.83 22.42 -12.73
C THR A 145 6.25 22.87 -12.38
N GLY A 146 6.99 22.12 -11.58
CA GLY A 146 8.38 22.39 -11.23
C GLY A 146 9.31 22.34 -12.44
N SER A 147 9.03 21.46 -13.41
CA SER A 147 9.85 21.34 -14.61
C SER A 147 9.68 22.50 -15.59
N SER A 148 8.67 23.35 -15.42
CA SER A 148 8.43 24.50 -16.27
C SER A 148 9.18 25.75 -15.82
N ASN A 149 9.86 25.68 -14.71
CA ASN A 149 10.71 26.77 -14.20
C ASN A 149 12.16 26.60 -14.68
#